data_f93ceb4349919c27bcfab8e12dbbcae6
#
_entry.id   f93ceb4349919c27bcfab8e12dbbcae6
#
_cell.length_a   1.000
_cell.length_b   1.000
_cell.length_c   1.000
_cell.angle_alpha   90.00
_cell.angle_beta   90.00
_cell.angle_gamma   90.00
#
_symmetry.space_group_name_H-M   'P 1'
#
loop_
_entity.id
_entity.type
_entity.pdbx_description
1 polymer ?
#
loop_
_entity_poly.entity_id
_entity_poly.type
_entity_poly.pdbx_seq_one_letter_code
_entity_poly.pdbx_strand_id
1 'polypeptide(L)'
;MPVSHSISPSPAMIHTADVLCVRDLHFSYPDGHSALHGISFKMNNGEKAALVGPNGAGKSTLMLHLNGILGGHGEVEIGGKRLTRDNLPAIRAMVGLVFQNPDDQLFSPTVFEDVAFGPLHMGLPEEDVRARVEAALEAVRMSGYRDRLSHHLSVGEKKRIAIATVLSMNPSLLVLDEPSAGLDPRARRTLINLLRELPITMLVSTHDMTMVKELFPRTIVMDEGKIVADGSTPEILDDEKLLTEHGLEKP
;
A
#
# COMPACT_ATOMS: atom_id res chain seq x y z
N MET A 1 -58.88 7.93 20.72
CA MET A 1 -57.61 8.48 20.19
C MET A 1 -56.52 7.41 20.28
N PRO A 2 -56.06 6.88 19.16
CA PRO A 2 -54.96 5.91 19.19
C PRO A 2 -53.60 6.65 19.20
N VAL A 3 -52.72 6.26 20.10
CA VAL A 3 -51.37 6.77 20.29
C VAL A 3 -50.48 6.13 19.21
N SER A 4 -49.97 6.97 18.29
CA SER A 4 -49.00 6.59 17.27
C SER A 4 -47.62 6.42 17.89
N HIS A 5 -47.14 5.17 17.96
CA HIS A 5 -45.73 4.89 18.26
C HIS A 5 -44.91 5.04 16.96
N SER A 6 -44.17 6.14 16.86
CA SER A 6 -43.14 6.31 15.85
C SER A 6 -41.92 5.45 16.25
N ILE A 7 -41.71 4.39 15.46
CA ILE A 7 -40.48 3.58 15.53
C ILE A 7 -39.38 4.39 14.83
N SER A 8 -38.42 4.89 15.60
CA SER A 8 -37.19 5.48 15.08
C SER A 8 -36.40 4.38 14.33
N PRO A 9 -35.89 4.63 13.13
CA PRO A 9 -35.03 3.66 12.47
C PRO A 9 -33.71 3.55 13.22
N SER A 10 -33.34 2.31 13.53
CA SER A 10 -32.01 1.92 14.03
C SER A 10 -30.94 2.46 13.08
N PRO A 11 -29.79 2.99 13.58
CA PRO A 11 -28.75 3.45 12.71
C PRO A 11 -28.26 2.25 11.86
N ALA A 12 -28.40 2.39 10.55
CA ALA A 12 -27.87 1.44 9.60
C ALA A 12 -26.36 1.29 9.86
N MET A 13 -25.91 0.08 10.15
CA MET A 13 -24.48 -0.24 10.16
C MET A 13 -23.96 0.11 8.77
N ILE A 14 -23.08 1.11 8.71
CA ILE A 14 -22.34 1.44 7.50
C ILE A 14 -21.43 0.22 7.26
N HIS A 15 -21.85 -0.68 6.36
CA HIS A 15 -20.96 -1.67 5.81
C HIS A 15 -19.88 -0.91 5.05
N THR A 16 -18.71 -0.73 5.67
CA THR A 16 -17.52 -0.26 4.97
C THR A 16 -17.19 -1.33 3.94
N ALA A 17 -17.45 -1.03 2.66
CA ALA A 17 -17.17 -1.97 1.59
C ALA A 17 -15.67 -2.30 1.58
N ASP A 18 -15.34 -3.59 1.45
CA ASP A 18 -13.96 -4.06 1.31
C ASP A 18 -13.29 -3.32 0.14
N VAL A 19 -12.15 -2.66 0.38
CA VAL A 19 -11.36 -2.02 -0.69
C VAL A 19 -10.45 -3.02 -1.38
N LEU A 20 -10.02 -4.05 -0.63
CA LEU A 20 -9.19 -5.14 -1.13
C LEU A 20 -9.76 -6.47 -0.64
N CYS A 21 -9.91 -7.43 -1.56
CA CYS A 21 -10.22 -8.81 -1.22
C CYS A 21 -9.34 -9.75 -2.04
N VAL A 22 -8.58 -10.58 -1.36
CA VAL A 22 -7.75 -11.65 -1.95
C VAL A 22 -8.31 -12.98 -1.47
N ARG A 23 -8.53 -13.93 -2.40
CA ARG A 23 -9.06 -15.25 -2.10
C ARG A 23 -8.23 -16.32 -2.81
N ASP A 24 -7.66 -17.21 -2.03
CA ASP A 24 -6.94 -18.42 -2.48
C ASP A 24 -5.90 -18.13 -3.58
N LEU A 25 -5.08 -17.08 -3.39
CA LEU A 25 -4.08 -16.67 -4.36
C LEU A 25 -2.85 -17.57 -4.28
N HIS A 26 -2.56 -18.24 -5.39
CA HIS A 26 -1.38 -19.09 -5.62
C HIS A 26 -0.53 -18.52 -6.75
N PHE A 27 0.80 -18.61 -6.61
CA PHE A 27 1.70 -18.21 -7.66
C PHE A 27 3.02 -18.94 -7.60
N SER A 28 3.51 -19.35 -8.78
CA SER A 28 4.87 -19.86 -8.98
C SER A 28 5.54 -19.08 -10.11
N TYR A 29 6.81 -18.78 -9.93
CA TYR A 29 7.64 -18.17 -10.97
C TYR A 29 7.91 -19.16 -12.13
N PRO A 30 8.31 -18.68 -13.32
CA PRO A 30 8.58 -19.55 -14.48
C PRO A 30 9.71 -20.56 -14.27
N ASP A 31 10.61 -20.30 -13.31
CA ASP A 31 11.70 -21.20 -12.91
C ASP A 31 11.24 -22.35 -11.99
N GLY A 32 9.94 -22.40 -11.67
CA GLY A 32 9.32 -23.40 -10.81
C GLY A 32 9.30 -23.06 -9.32
N HIS A 33 9.90 -21.93 -8.90
CA HIS A 33 9.81 -21.48 -7.51
C HIS A 33 8.39 -21.06 -7.15
N SER A 34 7.76 -21.76 -6.21
CA SER A 34 6.43 -21.44 -5.72
C SER A 34 6.51 -20.41 -4.61
N ALA A 35 5.86 -19.24 -4.80
CA ALA A 35 6.03 -18.07 -3.95
C ALA A 35 4.77 -17.70 -3.14
N LEU A 36 3.57 -18.11 -3.58
CA LEU A 36 2.31 -17.88 -2.86
C LEU A 36 1.48 -19.17 -2.81
N HIS A 37 0.96 -19.49 -1.62
CA HIS A 37 0.30 -20.76 -1.31
C HIS A 37 -1.08 -20.55 -0.67
N GLY A 38 -2.06 -20.03 -1.43
CA GLY A 38 -3.43 -19.87 -0.95
C GLY A 38 -3.63 -18.66 -0.07
N ILE A 39 -3.05 -17.51 -0.45
CA ILE A 39 -3.20 -16.25 0.29
C ILE A 39 -4.66 -15.80 0.25
N SER A 40 -5.22 -15.54 1.44
CA SER A 40 -6.59 -15.01 1.57
C SER A 40 -6.65 -13.97 2.69
N PHE A 41 -7.06 -12.75 2.38
CA PHE A 41 -7.30 -11.68 3.35
C PHE A 41 -8.14 -10.57 2.72
N LYS A 42 -8.63 -9.65 3.55
CA LYS A 42 -9.41 -8.48 3.13
C LYS A 42 -8.95 -7.23 3.85
N MET A 43 -9.17 -6.08 3.24
CA MET A 43 -8.99 -4.78 3.88
C MET A 43 -10.20 -3.88 3.64
N ASN A 44 -10.61 -3.20 4.69
CA ASN A 44 -11.68 -2.21 4.63
C ASN A 44 -11.16 -0.85 4.18
N ASN A 45 -12.06 0.00 3.69
CA ASN A 45 -11.70 1.37 3.34
C ASN A 45 -11.19 2.13 4.58
N GLY A 46 -10.07 2.85 4.43
CA GLY A 46 -9.40 3.61 5.49
C GLY A 46 -8.53 2.76 6.43
N GLU A 47 -8.49 1.45 6.27
CA GLU A 47 -7.68 0.55 7.10
C GLU A 47 -6.18 0.67 6.74
N LYS A 48 -5.32 0.64 7.77
CA LYS A 48 -3.87 0.58 7.62
C LYS A 48 -3.36 -0.72 8.22
N ALA A 49 -2.68 -1.53 7.41
CA ALA A 49 -2.12 -2.81 7.84
C ALA A 49 -0.63 -2.93 7.49
N ALA A 50 0.13 -3.52 8.39
CA ALA A 50 1.49 -3.97 8.12
C ALA A 50 1.49 -5.40 7.60
N LEU A 51 2.36 -5.68 6.63
CA LEU A 51 2.68 -7.01 6.13
C LEU A 51 4.11 -7.34 6.52
N VAL A 52 4.29 -8.23 7.49
CA VAL A 52 5.59 -8.58 8.06
C VAL A 52 5.94 -10.03 7.77
N GLY A 53 7.21 -10.39 7.91
CA GLY A 53 7.71 -11.75 7.69
C GLY A 53 9.15 -11.74 7.18
N PRO A 54 9.84 -12.89 7.19
CA PRO A 54 11.23 -13.01 6.76
C PRO A 54 11.42 -12.64 5.28
N ASN A 55 12.69 -12.49 4.88
CA ASN A 55 13.02 -12.34 3.47
C ASN A 55 12.65 -13.62 2.73
N GLY A 56 12.06 -13.50 1.55
CA GLY A 56 11.56 -14.65 0.79
C GLY A 56 10.15 -15.14 1.19
N ALA A 57 9.50 -14.55 2.20
CA ALA A 57 8.14 -14.95 2.62
C ALA A 57 7.04 -14.72 1.55
N GLY A 58 7.35 -14.04 0.43
CA GLY A 58 6.39 -13.76 -0.64
C GLY A 58 5.74 -12.38 -0.59
N LYS A 59 6.14 -11.49 0.33
CA LYS A 59 5.53 -10.15 0.53
C LYS A 59 5.52 -9.31 -0.75
N SER A 60 6.68 -9.06 -1.37
CA SER A 60 6.78 -8.28 -2.62
C SER A 60 6.04 -8.97 -3.77
N THR A 61 6.08 -10.31 -3.83
CA THR A 61 5.32 -11.08 -4.83
C THR A 61 3.81 -10.84 -4.68
N LEU A 62 3.29 -10.88 -3.45
CA LEU A 62 1.88 -10.55 -3.18
C LEU A 62 1.56 -9.11 -3.63
N MET A 63 2.38 -8.13 -3.27
CA MET A 63 2.15 -6.72 -3.63
C MET A 63 2.09 -6.50 -5.15
N LEU A 64 2.95 -7.18 -5.92
CA LEU A 64 2.94 -7.12 -7.38
C LEU A 64 1.66 -7.72 -8.00
N HIS A 65 1.00 -8.66 -7.32
CA HIS A 65 -0.30 -9.17 -7.74
C HIS A 65 -1.42 -8.15 -7.52
N LEU A 66 -1.36 -7.33 -6.45
CA LEU A 66 -2.41 -6.35 -6.17
C LEU A 66 -2.53 -5.26 -7.24
N ASN A 67 -1.45 -4.99 -7.99
CA ASN A 67 -1.44 -4.04 -9.11
C ASN A 67 -1.50 -4.74 -10.49
N GLY A 68 -1.58 -6.08 -10.52
CA GLY A 68 -1.63 -6.85 -11.76
C GLY A 68 -0.33 -6.78 -12.58
N ILE A 69 0.83 -6.59 -11.93
CA ILE A 69 2.16 -6.78 -12.55
C ILE A 69 2.43 -8.27 -12.69
N LEU A 70 2.10 -9.04 -11.65
CA LEU A 70 2.08 -10.50 -11.69
C LEU A 70 0.64 -11.00 -11.75
N GLY A 71 0.44 -12.17 -12.36
CA GLY A 71 -0.84 -12.87 -12.41
C GLY A 71 -0.69 -14.28 -11.87
N GLY A 72 -1.57 -14.67 -10.94
CA GLY A 72 -1.61 -16.00 -10.31
C GLY A 72 -2.96 -16.69 -10.47
N HIS A 73 -3.12 -17.81 -9.79
CA HIS A 73 -4.39 -18.49 -9.63
C HIS A 73 -5.06 -18.01 -8.34
N GLY A 74 -6.39 -17.84 -8.37
CA GLY A 74 -7.17 -17.27 -7.26
C GLY A 74 -7.86 -15.98 -7.66
N GLU A 75 -8.38 -15.25 -6.69
CA GLU A 75 -9.14 -14.03 -6.94
C GLU A 75 -8.52 -12.84 -6.22
N VAL A 76 -8.34 -11.74 -6.94
CA VAL A 76 -8.01 -10.42 -6.40
C VAL A 76 -9.09 -9.46 -6.85
N GLU A 77 -9.67 -8.73 -5.90
CA GLU A 77 -10.70 -7.73 -6.13
C GLU A 77 -10.32 -6.42 -5.44
N ILE A 78 -10.37 -5.33 -6.19
CA ILE A 78 -10.02 -3.98 -5.73
C ILE A 78 -11.22 -3.06 -5.97
N GLY A 79 -11.76 -2.45 -4.90
CA GLY A 79 -12.90 -1.54 -5.00
C GLY A 79 -14.09 -2.18 -5.74
N GLY A 80 -14.38 -3.46 -5.49
CA GLY A 80 -15.43 -4.22 -6.15
C GLY A 80 -15.13 -4.65 -7.61
N LYS A 81 -13.91 -4.41 -8.10
CA LYS A 81 -13.49 -4.82 -9.45
C LYS A 81 -12.52 -6.00 -9.37
N ARG A 82 -12.86 -7.10 -10.04
CA ARG A 82 -11.99 -8.26 -10.18
C ARG A 82 -10.76 -7.92 -11.03
N LEU A 83 -9.59 -8.40 -10.62
CA LEU A 83 -8.35 -8.27 -11.38
C LEU A 83 -8.43 -9.17 -12.63
N THR A 84 -8.73 -8.58 -13.75
CA THR A 84 -8.76 -9.19 -15.08
C THR A 84 -8.05 -8.30 -16.07
N ARG A 85 -7.69 -8.81 -17.25
CA ARG A 85 -7.04 -7.99 -18.30
C ARG A 85 -7.84 -6.74 -18.64
N ASP A 86 -9.16 -6.85 -18.72
CA ASP A 86 -10.05 -5.74 -19.08
C ASP A 86 -10.13 -4.67 -17.99
N ASN A 87 -9.96 -5.07 -16.72
CA ASN A 87 -10.02 -4.17 -15.58
C ASN A 87 -8.65 -3.58 -15.17
N LEU A 88 -7.53 -4.06 -15.76
CA LEU A 88 -6.17 -3.63 -15.38
C LEU A 88 -5.98 -2.12 -15.36
N PRO A 89 -6.42 -1.33 -16.38
CA PRO A 89 -6.24 0.12 -16.35
C PRO A 89 -6.95 0.77 -15.15
N ALA A 90 -8.19 0.34 -14.86
CA ALA A 90 -8.96 0.85 -13.72
C ALA A 90 -8.34 0.45 -12.37
N ILE A 91 -7.86 -0.79 -12.24
CA ILE A 91 -7.21 -1.29 -11.02
C ILE A 91 -5.89 -0.57 -10.78
N ARG A 92 -5.06 -0.36 -11.80
CA ARG A 92 -3.81 0.40 -11.70
C ARG A 92 -4.01 1.86 -11.30
N ALA A 93 -5.14 2.46 -11.67
CA ALA A 93 -5.51 3.78 -11.19
C ALA A 93 -5.95 3.78 -9.71
N MET A 94 -6.52 2.67 -9.21
CA MET A 94 -6.98 2.53 -7.83
C MET A 94 -5.88 2.08 -6.86
N VAL A 95 -4.83 1.41 -7.34
CA VAL A 95 -3.74 0.88 -6.51
C VAL A 95 -2.45 1.63 -6.78
N GLY A 96 -2.05 2.48 -5.83
CA GLY A 96 -0.74 3.13 -5.84
C GLY A 96 0.33 2.19 -5.27
N LEU A 97 1.11 1.55 -6.13
CA LEU A 97 2.22 0.70 -5.72
C LEU A 97 3.53 1.49 -5.70
N VAL A 98 4.21 1.47 -4.55
CA VAL A 98 5.52 2.12 -4.34
C VAL A 98 6.56 1.03 -4.12
N PHE A 99 7.59 1.01 -4.97
CA PHE A 99 8.68 0.03 -4.91
C PHE A 99 9.67 0.33 -3.79
N GLN A 100 10.35 -0.71 -3.33
CA GLN A 100 11.38 -0.61 -2.29
C GLN A 100 12.50 0.35 -2.69
N ASN A 101 13.03 0.23 -3.91
CA ASN A 101 14.02 1.13 -4.46
C ASN A 101 13.32 2.23 -5.28
N PRO A 102 13.40 3.51 -4.86
CA PRO A 102 12.75 4.59 -5.60
C PRO A 102 13.33 4.82 -7.00
N ASP A 103 14.57 4.39 -7.28
CA ASP A 103 15.16 4.51 -8.61
C ASP A 103 14.51 3.58 -9.64
N ASP A 104 13.77 2.55 -9.21
CA ASP A 104 12.97 1.69 -10.10
C ASP A 104 11.64 2.36 -10.50
N GLN A 105 11.30 3.50 -9.90
CA GLN A 105 10.05 4.23 -10.09
C GLN A 105 10.25 5.64 -10.65
N LEU A 106 11.37 6.30 -10.32
CA LEU A 106 11.71 7.67 -10.76
C LEU A 106 12.65 7.59 -11.96
N PHE A 107 12.12 7.83 -13.15
CA PHE A 107 12.84 7.68 -14.42
C PHE A 107 12.83 8.93 -15.29
N SER A 108 12.01 9.93 -14.94
CA SER A 108 11.91 11.19 -15.66
C SER A 108 13.01 12.17 -15.26
N PRO A 109 13.36 13.14 -16.11
CA PRO A 109 14.36 14.15 -15.78
C PRO A 109 13.99 14.97 -14.53
N THR A 110 12.73 15.39 -14.40
CA THR A 110 12.27 16.26 -13.32
C THR A 110 11.24 15.58 -12.43
N VAL A 111 11.14 16.05 -11.19
CA VAL A 111 10.12 15.63 -10.22
C VAL A 111 8.71 15.85 -10.77
N PHE A 112 8.47 16.98 -11.46
CA PHE A 112 7.17 17.25 -12.08
C PHE A 112 6.78 16.16 -13.07
N GLU A 113 7.69 15.79 -13.97
CA GLU A 113 7.42 14.78 -14.98
C GLU A 113 7.17 13.39 -14.38
N ASP A 114 7.93 13.00 -13.35
CA ASP A 114 7.69 11.75 -12.64
C ASP A 114 6.30 11.73 -11.98
N VAL A 115 5.91 12.81 -11.29
CA VAL A 115 4.62 12.88 -10.59
C VAL A 115 3.45 13.04 -11.56
N ALA A 116 3.65 13.68 -12.71
CA ALA A 116 2.64 13.88 -13.74
C ALA A 116 2.40 12.62 -14.59
N PHE A 117 3.32 11.65 -14.58
CA PHE A 117 3.27 10.47 -15.44
C PHE A 117 1.95 9.70 -15.32
N GLY A 118 1.54 9.38 -14.09
CA GLY A 118 0.28 8.67 -13.83
C GLY A 118 -0.95 9.41 -14.35
N PRO A 119 -1.22 10.65 -13.92
CA PRO A 119 -2.33 11.47 -14.40
C PRO A 119 -2.37 11.67 -15.92
N LEU A 120 -1.22 11.86 -16.58
CA LEU A 120 -1.13 11.95 -18.04
C LEU A 120 -1.58 10.65 -18.72
N HIS A 121 -1.14 9.48 -18.21
CA HIS A 121 -1.53 8.19 -18.74
C HIS A 121 -3.00 7.82 -18.47
N MET A 122 -3.61 8.46 -17.45
CA MET A 122 -5.06 8.39 -17.22
C MET A 122 -5.85 9.26 -18.21
N GLY A 123 -5.18 10.04 -19.07
CA GLY A 123 -5.80 10.90 -20.07
C GLY A 123 -6.42 12.17 -19.49
N LEU A 124 -5.95 12.65 -18.33
CA LEU A 124 -6.47 13.87 -17.71
C LEU A 124 -6.03 15.12 -18.50
N PRO A 125 -6.87 16.16 -18.54
CA PRO A 125 -6.50 17.47 -19.07
C PRO A 125 -5.27 18.06 -18.35
N GLU A 126 -4.48 18.87 -19.04
CA GLU A 126 -3.23 19.44 -18.52
C GLU A 126 -3.43 20.22 -17.20
N GLU A 127 -4.53 20.95 -17.09
CA GLU A 127 -4.89 21.70 -15.87
C GLU A 127 -5.09 20.77 -14.67
N ASP A 128 -5.83 19.66 -14.86
CA ASP A 128 -6.04 18.65 -13.82
C ASP A 128 -4.74 17.94 -13.46
N VAL A 129 -3.88 17.65 -14.43
CA VAL A 129 -2.55 17.06 -14.19
C VAL A 129 -1.74 17.97 -13.29
N ARG A 130 -1.66 19.27 -13.59
CA ARG A 130 -0.92 20.25 -12.78
C ARG A 130 -1.47 20.33 -11.35
N ALA A 131 -2.79 20.43 -11.20
CA ALA A 131 -3.43 20.47 -9.88
C ALA A 131 -3.14 19.21 -9.05
N ARG A 132 -3.19 18.02 -9.67
CA ARG A 132 -2.87 16.75 -9.00
C ARG A 132 -1.41 16.63 -8.61
N VAL A 133 -0.48 17.09 -9.46
CA VAL A 133 0.95 17.13 -9.13
C VAL A 133 1.19 18.03 -7.92
N GLU A 134 0.63 19.23 -7.91
CA GLU A 134 0.78 20.18 -6.81
C GLU A 134 0.23 19.61 -5.50
N ALA A 135 -0.98 19.05 -5.52
CA ALA A 135 -1.59 18.41 -4.35
C ALA A 135 -0.77 17.19 -3.85
N ALA A 136 -0.24 16.36 -4.75
CA ALA A 136 0.56 15.22 -4.38
C ALA A 136 1.91 15.63 -3.76
N LEU A 137 2.58 16.65 -4.33
CA LEU A 137 3.82 17.19 -3.78
C LEU A 137 3.60 17.86 -2.41
N GLU A 138 2.48 18.55 -2.23
CA GLU A 138 2.09 19.11 -0.94
C GLU A 138 1.86 18.01 0.10
N ALA A 139 1.11 16.96 -0.26
CA ALA A 139 0.83 15.83 0.63
C ALA A 139 2.10 15.15 1.15
N VAL A 140 3.16 15.08 0.34
CA VAL A 140 4.47 14.52 0.75
C VAL A 140 5.46 15.58 1.27
N ARG A 141 5.03 16.84 1.44
CA ARG A 141 5.85 17.98 1.91
C ARG A 141 7.05 18.25 1.02
N MET A 142 6.83 18.23 -0.31
CA MET A 142 7.85 18.41 -1.34
C MET A 142 7.48 19.49 -2.38
N SER A 143 6.58 20.44 -2.06
CA SER A 143 6.08 21.47 -2.99
C SER A 143 7.20 22.26 -3.70
N GLY A 144 8.30 22.56 -3.01
CA GLY A 144 9.44 23.28 -3.58
C GLY A 144 10.40 22.44 -4.46
N TYR A 145 10.04 21.20 -4.77
CA TYR A 145 10.91 20.26 -5.51
C TYR A 145 10.49 20.04 -6.96
N ARG A 146 9.38 20.62 -7.36
CA ARG A 146 8.74 20.41 -8.68
C ARG A 146 9.72 20.40 -9.84
N ASP A 147 10.60 21.39 -9.94
CA ASP A 147 11.50 21.59 -11.07
C ASP A 147 12.89 20.99 -10.81
N ARG A 148 13.09 20.26 -9.73
CA ARG A 148 14.36 19.59 -9.43
C ARG A 148 14.53 18.34 -10.27
N LEU A 149 15.80 18.01 -10.52
CA LEU A 149 16.18 16.78 -11.19
C LEU A 149 16.07 15.62 -10.21
N SER A 150 15.32 14.55 -10.56
CA SER A 150 15.04 13.42 -9.68
C SER A 150 16.31 12.70 -9.21
N HIS A 151 17.36 12.65 -10.04
CA HIS A 151 18.63 12.01 -9.69
C HIS A 151 19.50 12.78 -8.69
N HIS A 152 19.22 14.07 -8.44
CA HIS A 152 19.94 14.89 -7.44
C HIS A 152 19.33 14.79 -6.03
N LEU A 153 18.24 14.05 -5.88
CA LEU A 153 17.55 13.91 -4.58
C LEU A 153 18.26 12.88 -3.69
N SER A 154 18.25 13.14 -2.38
CA SER A 154 18.61 12.13 -1.37
C SER A 154 17.63 10.95 -1.39
N VAL A 155 18.02 9.79 -0.85
CA VAL A 155 17.15 8.59 -0.80
C VAL A 155 15.81 8.89 -0.12
N GLY A 156 15.81 9.64 0.98
CA GLY A 156 14.58 10.01 1.69
C GLY A 156 13.67 10.96 0.90
N GLU A 157 14.25 11.87 0.10
CA GLU A 157 13.50 12.72 -0.82
C GLU A 157 12.91 11.90 -1.96
N LYS A 158 13.72 11.02 -2.60
CA LYS A 158 13.27 10.11 -3.64
C LYS A 158 12.10 9.24 -3.20
N LYS A 159 12.16 8.65 -1.99
CA LYS A 159 11.06 7.84 -1.44
C LYS A 159 9.78 8.65 -1.28
N ARG A 160 9.85 9.89 -0.82
CA ARG A 160 8.68 10.77 -0.73
C ARG A 160 8.13 11.15 -2.11
N ILE A 161 9.00 11.45 -3.08
CA ILE A 161 8.56 11.70 -4.46
C ILE A 161 7.94 10.44 -5.07
N ALA A 162 8.49 9.25 -4.85
CA ALA A 162 7.88 7.99 -5.31
C ALA A 162 6.46 7.79 -4.74
N ILE A 163 6.21 8.18 -3.49
CA ILE A 163 4.85 8.22 -2.94
C ILE A 163 3.99 9.27 -3.67
N ALA A 164 4.52 10.46 -3.98
CA ALA A 164 3.79 11.49 -4.70
C ALA A 164 3.36 11.03 -6.11
N THR A 165 4.21 10.25 -6.83
CA THR A 165 3.86 9.76 -8.18
C THR A 165 2.60 8.90 -8.19
N VAL A 166 2.35 8.15 -7.12
CA VAL A 166 1.13 7.35 -7.02
C VAL A 166 -0.04 8.13 -6.41
N LEU A 167 0.21 9.03 -5.45
CA LEU A 167 -0.84 9.87 -4.88
C LEU A 167 -1.48 10.81 -5.91
N SER A 168 -0.73 11.26 -6.92
CA SER A 168 -1.24 12.09 -8.02
C SER A 168 -2.35 11.40 -8.82
N MET A 169 -2.41 10.08 -8.83
CA MET A 169 -3.49 9.31 -9.44
C MET A 169 -4.75 9.25 -8.58
N ASN A 170 -4.71 9.70 -7.32
CA ASN A 170 -5.79 9.61 -6.33
C ASN A 170 -6.26 8.16 -6.09
N PRO A 171 -5.35 7.25 -5.69
CA PRO A 171 -5.67 5.85 -5.49
C PRO A 171 -6.57 5.62 -4.28
N SER A 172 -7.31 4.51 -4.26
CA SER A 172 -8.08 4.06 -3.09
C SER A 172 -7.27 3.16 -2.13
N LEU A 173 -6.20 2.57 -2.64
CA LEU A 173 -5.28 1.71 -1.88
C LEU A 173 -3.83 2.09 -2.18
N LEU A 174 -3.07 2.36 -1.14
CA LEU A 174 -1.62 2.58 -1.20
C LEU A 174 -0.89 1.32 -0.73
N VAL A 175 -0.04 0.77 -1.57
CA VAL A 175 0.77 -0.41 -1.31
C VAL A 175 2.23 0.00 -1.34
N LEU A 176 2.96 -0.14 -0.22
CA LEU A 176 4.36 0.26 -0.13
C LEU A 176 5.24 -0.94 0.24
N ASP A 177 6.25 -1.19 -0.57
CA ASP A 177 7.23 -2.24 -0.30
C ASP A 177 8.46 -1.65 0.39
N GLU A 178 8.71 -2.03 1.65
CA GLU A 178 9.85 -1.63 2.49
C GLU A 178 10.17 -0.11 2.44
N PRO A 179 9.20 0.78 2.69
CA PRO A 179 9.39 2.22 2.45
C PRO A 179 10.45 2.86 3.36
N SER A 180 10.75 2.28 4.54
CA SER A 180 11.74 2.79 5.48
C SER A 180 13.17 2.26 5.23
N ALA A 181 13.34 1.27 4.34
CA ALA A 181 14.64 0.67 4.08
C ALA A 181 15.66 1.70 3.56
N GLY A 182 16.87 1.67 4.12
CA GLY A 182 17.97 2.56 3.70
C GLY A 182 17.85 4.02 4.15
N LEU A 183 16.87 4.37 4.98
CA LEU A 183 16.70 5.72 5.51
C LEU A 183 17.51 5.92 6.80
N ASP A 184 18.12 7.09 6.93
CA ASP A 184 18.64 7.55 8.22
C ASP A 184 17.49 7.80 9.22
N PRO A 185 17.77 7.89 10.54
CA PRO A 185 16.73 8.04 11.56
C PRO A 185 15.82 9.26 11.36
N ARG A 186 16.35 10.37 10.83
CA ARG A 186 15.58 11.60 10.60
C ARG A 186 14.62 11.44 9.41
N ALA A 187 15.11 10.91 8.29
CA ALA A 187 14.31 10.64 7.11
C ALA A 187 13.22 9.57 7.40
N ARG A 188 13.60 8.50 8.15
CA ARG A 188 12.66 7.48 8.63
C ARG A 188 11.55 8.10 9.48
N ARG A 189 11.85 8.95 10.46
CA ARG A 189 10.83 9.62 11.28
C ARG A 189 9.91 10.51 10.45
N THR A 190 10.49 11.25 9.49
CA THR A 190 9.71 12.06 8.55
C THR A 190 8.74 11.24 7.73
N LEU A 191 9.17 10.07 7.23
CA LEU A 191 8.32 9.14 6.47
C LEU A 191 7.19 8.56 7.34
N ILE A 192 7.49 8.09 8.56
CA ILE A 192 6.47 7.56 9.48
C ILE A 192 5.38 8.60 9.76
N ASN A 193 5.78 9.85 10.03
CA ASN A 193 4.82 10.93 10.27
C ASN A 193 3.97 11.22 9.03
N LEU A 194 4.58 11.22 7.84
CA LEU A 194 3.86 11.36 6.58
C LEU A 194 2.81 10.25 6.41
N LEU A 195 3.21 8.97 6.54
CA LEU A 195 2.28 7.83 6.36
C LEU A 195 1.15 7.82 7.40
N ARG A 196 1.42 8.34 8.61
CA ARG A 196 0.39 8.48 9.65
C ARG A 196 -0.71 9.47 9.25
N GLU A 197 -0.33 10.59 8.63
CA GLU A 197 -1.22 11.67 8.25
C GLU A 197 -2.03 11.39 6.98
N LEU A 198 -1.56 10.51 6.09
CA LEU A 198 -2.28 10.20 4.86
C LEU A 198 -3.63 9.49 5.16
N PRO A 199 -4.78 10.07 4.74
CA PRO A 199 -6.11 9.50 4.98
C PRO A 199 -6.47 8.47 3.90
N ILE A 200 -5.65 7.43 3.73
CA ILE A 200 -5.80 6.43 2.66
C ILE A 200 -5.67 5.02 3.23
N THR A 201 -6.38 4.06 2.65
CA THR A 201 -6.17 2.64 2.92
C THR A 201 -4.76 2.25 2.54
N MET A 202 -4.05 1.53 3.41
CA MET A 202 -2.62 1.33 3.24
C MET A 202 -2.20 -0.09 3.63
N LEU A 203 -1.47 -0.77 2.74
CA LEU A 203 -0.77 -2.02 3.02
C LEU A 203 0.73 -1.79 2.88
N VAL A 204 1.49 -2.00 3.94
CA VAL A 204 2.93 -1.73 3.95
C VAL A 204 3.71 -2.98 4.32
N SER A 205 4.56 -3.48 3.41
CA SER A 205 5.54 -4.48 3.81
C SER A 205 6.68 -3.81 4.57
N THR A 206 7.11 -4.42 5.66
CA THR A 206 8.25 -3.91 6.41
C THR A 206 8.81 -4.93 7.39
N HIS A 207 10.11 -4.84 7.64
CA HIS A 207 10.80 -5.50 8.75
C HIS A 207 11.05 -4.55 9.94
N ASP A 208 10.65 -3.30 9.84
CA ASP A 208 10.77 -2.27 10.88
C ASP A 208 9.64 -2.42 11.92
N MET A 209 9.84 -3.31 12.90
CA MET A 209 8.83 -3.62 13.91
C MET A 209 8.48 -2.41 14.80
N THR A 210 9.39 -1.46 14.96
CA THR A 210 9.10 -0.19 15.65
C THR A 210 8.09 0.65 14.85
N MET A 211 8.25 0.72 13.52
CA MET A 211 7.30 1.39 12.64
C MET A 211 5.94 0.65 12.65
N VAL A 212 5.94 -0.68 12.67
CA VAL A 212 4.73 -1.50 12.78
C VAL A 212 3.93 -1.11 14.02
N LYS A 213 4.58 -1.13 15.20
CA LYS A 213 3.98 -0.77 16.48
C LYS A 213 3.42 0.66 16.52
N GLU A 214 4.13 1.61 15.89
CA GLU A 214 3.76 3.03 15.94
C GLU A 214 2.61 3.39 14.97
N LEU A 215 2.48 2.72 13.85
CA LEU A 215 1.68 3.20 12.72
C LEU A 215 0.49 2.32 12.37
N PHE A 216 0.59 1.00 12.55
CA PHE A 216 -0.40 0.07 12.03
C PHE A 216 -1.24 -0.57 13.15
N PRO A 217 -2.59 -0.46 13.10
CA PRO A 217 -3.46 -1.13 14.05
C PRO A 217 -3.57 -2.64 13.81
N ARG A 218 -3.29 -3.10 12.57
CA ARG A 218 -3.35 -4.51 12.15
C ARG A 218 -2.03 -4.95 11.56
N THR A 219 -1.64 -6.18 11.87
CA THR A 219 -0.44 -6.83 11.33
C THR A 219 -0.81 -8.17 10.73
N ILE A 220 -0.37 -8.40 9.49
CA ILE A 220 -0.46 -9.66 8.76
C ILE A 220 0.94 -10.24 8.71
N VAL A 221 1.12 -11.46 9.21
CA VAL A 221 2.41 -12.18 9.21
C VAL A 221 2.39 -13.17 8.06
N MET A 222 3.37 -13.04 7.17
CA MET A 222 3.61 -13.99 6.07
C MET A 222 4.89 -14.77 6.30
N ASP A 223 4.82 -16.08 6.06
CA ASP A 223 5.99 -16.95 6.00
C ASP A 223 5.76 -18.07 4.97
N GLU A 224 6.83 -18.45 4.25
CA GLU A 224 6.79 -19.49 3.21
C GLU A 224 5.59 -19.38 2.25
N GLY A 225 5.27 -18.17 1.81
CA GLY A 225 4.17 -17.90 0.88
C GLY A 225 2.76 -18.04 1.46
N LYS A 226 2.60 -18.08 2.78
CA LYS A 226 1.31 -18.20 3.48
C LYS A 226 1.11 -17.07 4.48
N ILE A 227 -0.13 -16.74 4.78
CA ILE A 227 -0.46 -15.93 5.96
C ILE A 227 -0.51 -16.90 7.15
N VAL A 228 0.38 -16.69 8.12
CA VAL A 228 0.49 -17.50 9.33
C VAL A 228 -0.21 -16.86 10.53
N ALA A 229 -0.36 -15.53 10.51
CA ALA A 229 -1.17 -14.81 11.48
C ALA A 229 -1.74 -13.51 10.86
N ASP A 230 -2.90 -13.07 11.34
CA ASP A 230 -3.58 -11.85 10.94
C ASP A 230 -4.41 -11.36 12.13
N GLY A 231 -4.04 -10.22 12.70
CA GLY A 231 -4.66 -9.74 13.93
C GLY A 231 -4.28 -8.31 14.29
N SER A 232 -4.70 -7.87 15.47
CA SER A 232 -4.29 -6.57 15.98
C SER A 232 -2.78 -6.54 16.22
N THR A 233 -2.15 -5.41 15.93
CA THR A 233 -0.69 -5.28 16.10
C THR A 233 -0.23 -5.56 17.52
N PRO A 234 -0.91 -5.10 18.60
CA PRO A 234 -0.51 -5.48 19.96
C PRO A 234 -0.54 -6.99 20.20
N GLU A 235 -1.57 -7.71 19.76
CA GLU A 235 -1.68 -9.17 19.93
C GLU A 235 -0.55 -9.90 19.21
N ILE A 236 -0.26 -9.53 17.97
CA ILE A 236 0.83 -10.12 17.18
C ILE A 236 2.20 -9.85 17.83
N LEU A 237 2.45 -8.61 18.31
CA LEU A 237 3.73 -8.24 18.90
C LEU A 237 3.94 -8.81 20.32
N ASP A 238 2.90 -9.19 21.00
CA ASP A 238 2.97 -9.82 22.33
C ASP A 238 3.18 -11.35 22.26
N ASP A 239 2.94 -11.96 21.09
CA ASP A 239 3.20 -13.38 20.86
C ASP A 239 4.67 -13.64 20.47
N GLU A 240 5.53 -13.72 21.48
CA GLU A 240 6.98 -13.97 21.27
C GLU A 240 7.25 -15.32 20.59
N LYS A 241 6.40 -16.32 20.80
CA LYS A 241 6.54 -17.62 20.15
C LYS A 241 6.29 -17.50 18.66
N LEU A 242 5.20 -16.86 18.26
CA LEU A 242 4.87 -16.58 16.86
C LEU A 242 6.02 -15.80 16.19
N LEU A 243 6.50 -14.73 16.81
CA LEU A 243 7.56 -13.90 16.25
C LEU A 243 8.84 -14.71 16.03
N THR A 244 9.27 -15.48 17.04
CA THR A 244 10.50 -16.28 16.96
C THR A 244 10.38 -17.41 15.93
N GLU A 245 9.25 -18.11 15.86
CA GLU A 245 9.00 -19.20 14.92
C GLU A 245 9.08 -18.73 13.46
N HIS A 246 8.66 -17.48 13.19
CA HIS A 246 8.63 -16.88 11.86
C HIS A 246 9.75 -15.85 11.62
N GLY A 247 10.84 -15.91 12.38
CA GLY A 247 12.05 -15.12 12.15
C GLY A 247 11.85 -13.58 12.33
N LEU A 248 10.93 -13.20 13.20
CA LEU A 248 10.66 -11.82 13.58
C LEU A 248 11.17 -11.53 15.00
N GLU A 249 11.55 -10.29 15.26
CA GLU A 249 12.00 -9.82 16.57
C GLU A 249 10.97 -8.85 17.19
N LYS A 250 10.79 -8.95 18.50
CA LYS A 250 9.96 -8.01 19.25
C LYS A 250 10.61 -6.63 19.27
N PRO A 251 9.87 -5.52 18.98
CA PRO A 251 10.37 -4.15 19.00
C PRO A 251 10.62 -3.60 20.41
#